data_5ddbd905f1c51a0106e1b43e8b8f7db8
#
_entry.id   5ddbd905f1c51a0106e1b43e8b8f7db8
#
_cell.length_a   1.000
_cell.length_b   1.000
_cell.length_c   1.000
_cell.angle_alpha   90.00
_cell.angle_beta   90.00
_cell.angle_gamma   90.00
#
_symmetry.space_group_name_H-M   'P 1'
#
loop_
_entity.id
_entity.type
_entity.pdbx_description
1 polymer ?
#
loop_
_entity_poly.entity_id
_entity_poly.type
_entity_poly.pdbx_seq_one_letter_code
_entity_poly.pdbx_strand_id
1 'polypeptide(L)'
;MPFFVRKINKPTIFGIYFGMKTDKKTDKKNLNVHFIGVGGVSMSSLARYLLSVGFNVSGSDIAPGENLEKLAEEGVTIYIGQSAENVEGKDVVVYSDAIKEENPELKRAVENKSYVLKRAELLKIVSEKFSKKIGVCGCHGKTPVTCMLAHVFDEANERFTAHIGGFDLKYGNCAVKGAKYFISEVCEYKKNLNFFDADYAVCLNAEADHLDCYKDRDELKTTYFDYLKRAFKAIIN
;
A
#
# COMPACT_ATOMS: atom_id res chain seq x y z
N MET A 1 -23.09 17.31 0.36
CA MET A 1 -23.21 16.44 1.56
C MET A 1 -21.95 15.60 1.60
N PRO A 2 -21.12 15.65 2.65
CA PRO A 2 -19.96 14.78 2.74
C PRO A 2 -20.45 13.34 2.87
N PHE A 3 -19.96 12.47 2.01
CA PHE A 3 -20.24 11.04 2.08
C PHE A 3 -19.73 10.50 3.42
N PHE A 4 -20.68 10.20 4.32
CA PHE A 4 -20.40 9.44 5.53
C PHE A 4 -20.03 8.01 5.11
N VAL A 5 -18.74 7.74 4.89
CA VAL A 5 -18.22 6.38 4.98
C VAL A 5 -18.49 5.94 6.42
N ARG A 6 -19.49 5.09 6.61
CA ARG A 6 -19.79 4.50 7.90
C ARG A 6 -18.48 3.91 8.43
N LYS A 7 -17.99 4.43 9.57
CA LYS A 7 -16.97 3.76 10.36
C LYS A 7 -17.52 2.40 10.81
N ILE A 8 -17.50 1.44 9.90
CA ILE A 8 -17.59 0.03 10.29
C ILE A 8 -16.31 -0.22 11.07
N ASN A 9 -16.44 -0.82 12.22
CA ASN A 9 -15.35 -1.06 13.16
C ASN A 9 -14.14 -1.65 12.42
N LYS A 10 -13.19 -0.80 12.02
CA LYS A 10 -12.05 -1.06 11.11
C LYS A 10 -11.17 -2.29 11.46
N PRO A 11 -11.12 -2.77 12.72
CA PRO A 11 -10.34 -3.95 13.07
C PRO A 11 -10.95 -5.27 12.64
N THR A 12 -12.28 -5.35 12.38
CA THR A 12 -12.99 -6.63 12.38
C THR A 12 -12.80 -7.46 11.12
N ILE A 13 -12.81 -6.86 9.92
CA ILE A 13 -12.71 -7.64 8.67
C ILE A 13 -11.25 -8.02 8.36
N PHE A 14 -10.33 -7.07 8.38
CA PHE A 14 -8.91 -7.36 8.20
C PHE A 14 -8.30 -8.08 9.42
N GLY A 15 -8.77 -7.79 10.64
CA GLY A 15 -8.40 -8.53 11.84
C GLY A 15 -8.80 -10.00 11.76
N ILE A 16 -10.00 -10.31 11.24
CA ILE A 16 -10.49 -11.68 10.99
C ILE A 16 -9.56 -12.41 9.99
N TYR A 17 -9.18 -11.75 8.91
CA TYR A 17 -8.42 -12.37 7.82
C TYR A 17 -6.91 -12.42 8.07
N PHE A 18 -6.38 -11.52 8.87
CA PHE A 18 -4.96 -11.51 9.22
C PHE A 18 -4.65 -12.11 10.60
N GLY A 19 -5.58 -12.83 11.23
CA GLY A 19 -5.25 -13.66 12.39
C GLY A 19 -5.58 -13.07 13.75
N MET A 20 -6.43 -12.05 13.85
CA MET A 20 -7.10 -11.76 15.12
C MET A 20 -8.21 -12.80 15.36
N LYS A 21 -8.24 -13.39 16.57
CA LYS A 21 -9.21 -14.40 16.97
C LYS A 21 -10.63 -13.87 16.80
N THR A 22 -11.36 -14.42 15.84
CA THR A 22 -12.81 -14.33 15.78
C THR A 22 -13.37 -15.73 15.73
N ASP A 23 -14.47 -15.97 16.45
CA ASP A 23 -15.11 -17.27 16.63
C ASP A 23 -15.82 -17.84 15.38
N LYS A 24 -15.55 -17.29 14.21
CA LYS A 24 -16.05 -17.83 12.93
C LYS A 24 -14.88 -18.27 12.05
N LYS A 25 -14.83 -19.60 11.80
CA LYS A 25 -14.04 -20.22 10.73
C LYS A 25 -14.50 -19.66 9.37
N THR A 26 -13.97 -18.52 8.97
CA THR A 26 -14.05 -18.06 7.59
C THR A 26 -12.75 -18.43 6.92
N ASP A 27 -12.83 -19.24 5.88
CA ASP A 27 -11.68 -19.70 5.11
C ASP A 27 -10.93 -18.49 4.51
N LYS A 28 -9.68 -18.33 4.90
CA LYS A 28 -8.78 -17.24 4.45
C LYS A 28 -8.57 -17.20 2.92
N LYS A 29 -8.89 -18.28 2.22
CA LYS A 29 -8.56 -18.49 0.80
C LYS A 29 -9.51 -17.84 -0.21
N ASN A 30 -10.56 -17.11 0.19
CA ASN A 30 -11.63 -16.72 -0.74
C ASN A 30 -12.00 -15.23 -0.73
N LEU A 31 -11.17 -14.34 -0.18
CA LEU A 31 -11.47 -12.92 -0.29
C LEU A 31 -11.07 -12.35 -1.63
N ASN A 32 -12.03 -11.67 -2.24
CA ASN A 32 -11.87 -10.98 -3.52
C ASN A 32 -11.50 -9.52 -3.27
N VAL A 33 -10.28 -9.16 -3.60
CA VAL A 33 -9.76 -7.78 -3.47
C VAL A 33 -9.63 -7.16 -4.86
N HIS A 34 -10.18 -5.97 -5.03
CA HIS A 34 -10.09 -5.22 -6.28
C HIS A 34 -9.31 -3.91 -6.08
N PHE A 35 -8.44 -3.60 -7.03
CA PHE A 35 -7.63 -2.38 -7.02
C PHE A 35 -8.05 -1.45 -8.16
N ILE A 36 -8.53 -0.25 -7.85
CA ILE A 36 -8.83 0.80 -8.83
C ILE A 36 -7.56 1.59 -9.10
N GLY A 37 -7.04 1.55 -10.33
CA GLY A 37 -5.74 2.12 -10.70
C GLY A 37 -4.57 1.18 -10.35
N VAL A 38 -4.70 -0.11 -10.63
CA VAL A 38 -3.72 -1.15 -10.25
C VAL A 38 -2.39 -1.03 -10.97
N GLY A 39 -2.33 -0.35 -12.12
CA GLY A 39 -1.10 -0.11 -12.88
C GLY A 39 -0.09 0.80 -12.17
N GLY A 40 -0.54 1.59 -11.20
CA GLY A 40 0.35 2.42 -10.39
C GLY A 40 1.36 1.57 -9.59
N VAL A 41 2.61 2.04 -9.50
CA VAL A 41 3.73 1.26 -8.91
C VAL A 41 3.41 0.77 -7.49
N SER A 42 2.93 1.64 -6.61
CA SER A 42 2.59 1.26 -5.24
C SER A 42 1.34 0.38 -5.15
N MET A 43 0.36 0.58 -6.04
CA MET A 43 -0.85 -0.23 -6.10
C MET A 43 -0.53 -1.66 -6.55
N SER A 44 0.26 -1.81 -7.62
CA SER A 44 0.69 -3.11 -8.13
C SER A 44 1.59 -3.87 -7.15
N SER A 45 2.44 -3.16 -6.40
CA SER A 45 3.23 -3.78 -5.32
C SER A 45 2.34 -4.39 -4.22
N LEU A 46 1.32 -3.66 -3.76
CA LEU A 46 0.36 -4.17 -2.79
C LEU A 46 -0.49 -5.31 -3.36
N ALA A 47 -0.87 -5.24 -4.65
CA ALA A 47 -1.59 -6.31 -5.33
C ALA A 47 -0.76 -7.60 -5.36
N ARG A 48 0.53 -7.52 -5.73
CA ARG A 48 1.48 -8.65 -5.69
C ARG A 48 1.62 -9.26 -4.30
N TYR A 49 1.75 -8.39 -3.29
CA TYR A 49 1.82 -8.86 -1.91
C TYR A 49 0.55 -9.63 -1.52
N LEU A 50 -0.64 -9.09 -1.76
CA LEU A 50 -1.90 -9.77 -1.41
C LEU A 50 -2.07 -11.08 -2.18
N LEU A 51 -1.71 -11.11 -3.46
CA LEU A 51 -1.71 -12.33 -4.27
C LEU A 51 -0.78 -13.40 -3.66
N SER A 52 0.44 -13.01 -3.27
CA SER A 52 1.45 -13.91 -2.69
C SER A 52 1.01 -14.54 -1.36
N VAL A 53 0.13 -13.88 -0.61
CA VAL A 53 -0.39 -14.38 0.66
C VAL A 53 -1.78 -15.04 0.51
N GLY A 54 -2.25 -15.25 -0.75
CA GLY A 54 -3.37 -16.12 -1.08
C GLY A 54 -4.73 -15.44 -1.22
N PHE A 55 -4.78 -14.12 -1.45
CA PHE A 55 -6.02 -13.42 -1.82
C PHE A 55 -6.32 -13.60 -3.32
N ASN A 56 -7.60 -13.59 -3.69
CA ASN A 56 -8.01 -13.42 -5.08
C ASN A 56 -7.91 -11.93 -5.44
N VAL A 57 -6.98 -11.57 -6.31
CA VAL A 57 -6.72 -10.17 -6.65
C VAL A 57 -7.20 -9.85 -8.05
N SER A 58 -7.88 -8.75 -8.18
CA SER A 58 -8.24 -8.13 -9.47
C SER A 58 -7.93 -6.64 -9.44
N GLY A 59 -7.86 -6.03 -10.60
CA GLY A 59 -7.70 -4.58 -10.66
C GLY A 59 -8.07 -4.01 -12.00
N SER A 60 -8.38 -2.72 -12.02
CA SER A 60 -8.67 -1.94 -13.22
C SER A 60 -7.64 -0.83 -13.41
N ASP A 61 -7.43 -0.45 -14.66
CA ASP A 61 -6.73 0.77 -15.02
C ASP A 61 -7.33 1.37 -16.29
N ILE A 62 -7.11 2.68 -16.51
CA ILE A 62 -7.69 3.41 -17.66
C ILE A 62 -7.05 3.02 -18.99
N ALA A 63 -5.79 2.58 -18.97
CA ALA A 63 -5.04 2.23 -20.16
C ALA A 63 -4.19 0.96 -19.94
N PRO A 64 -3.92 0.19 -21.00
CA PRO A 64 -3.00 -0.93 -20.94
C PRO A 64 -1.57 -0.47 -20.68
N GLY A 65 -0.72 -1.39 -20.18
CA GLY A 65 0.69 -1.11 -19.96
C GLY A 65 1.44 -2.34 -19.47
N GLU A 66 2.75 -2.34 -19.65
CA GLU A 66 3.63 -3.47 -19.34
C GLU A 66 3.46 -4.01 -17.89
N ASN A 67 3.24 -3.11 -16.92
CA ASN A 67 3.03 -3.53 -15.55
C ASN A 67 1.71 -4.29 -15.36
N LEU A 68 0.66 -3.96 -16.13
CA LEU A 68 -0.62 -4.69 -16.10
C LEU A 68 -0.49 -6.07 -16.75
N GLU A 69 0.27 -6.17 -17.84
CA GLU A 69 0.57 -7.45 -18.49
C GLU A 69 1.30 -8.40 -17.52
N LYS A 70 2.34 -7.89 -16.86
CA LYS A 70 3.06 -8.65 -15.82
C LYS A 70 2.15 -9.09 -14.66
N LEU A 71 1.27 -8.21 -14.18
CA LEU A 71 0.31 -8.57 -13.13
C LEU A 71 -0.66 -9.67 -13.59
N ALA A 72 -1.11 -9.61 -14.85
CA ALA A 72 -1.98 -10.65 -15.42
C ALA A 72 -1.26 -12.01 -15.52
N GLU A 73 0.01 -12.03 -15.97
CA GLU A 73 0.86 -13.23 -16.00
C GLU A 73 1.09 -13.81 -14.61
N GLU A 74 1.17 -12.95 -13.58
CA GLU A 74 1.30 -13.35 -12.18
C GLU A 74 -0.01 -13.90 -11.58
N GLY A 75 -1.16 -13.73 -12.25
CA GLY A 75 -2.46 -14.26 -11.83
C GLY A 75 -3.45 -13.22 -11.29
N VAL A 76 -3.18 -11.94 -11.45
CA VAL A 76 -4.14 -10.86 -11.15
C VAL A 76 -5.13 -10.74 -12.31
N THR A 77 -6.43 -10.71 -12.02
CA THR A 77 -7.45 -10.44 -13.04
C THR A 77 -7.45 -8.95 -13.39
N ILE A 78 -7.11 -8.60 -14.64
CA ILE A 78 -6.98 -7.21 -15.09
C ILE A 78 -8.19 -6.79 -15.93
N TYR A 79 -8.72 -5.60 -15.67
CA TYR A 79 -9.74 -4.92 -16.46
C TYR A 79 -9.16 -3.63 -17.05
N ILE A 80 -9.29 -3.44 -18.36
CA ILE A 80 -8.95 -2.16 -19.00
C ILE A 80 -10.23 -1.33 -19.09
N GLY A 81 -10.17 -0.11 -18.56
CA GLY A 81 -11.33 0.74 -18.33
C GLY A 81 -11.92 0.55 -16.94
N GLN A 82 -12.58 1.60 -16.46
CA GLN A 82 -13.19 1.63 -15.13
C GLN A 82 -14.71 1.52 -15.27
N SER A 83 -15.26 0.38 -14.90
CA SER A 83 -16.68 0.07 -15.00
C SER A 83 -17.24 -0.45 -13.67
N ALA A 84 -18.49 -0.09 -13.35
CA ALA A 84 -19.15 -0.51 -12.14
C ALA A 84 -19.19 -2.05 -11.97
N GLU A 85 -19.25 -2.77 -13.06
CA GLU A 85 -19.28 -4.25 -13.09
C GLU A 85 -17.99 -4.88 -12.58
N ASN A 86 -16.85 -4.20 -12.68
CA ASN A 86 -15.55 -4.73 -12.26
C ASN A 86 -15.50 -5.01 -10.75
N VAL A 87 -16.35 -4.35 -9.96
CA VAL A 87 -16.39 -4.48 -8.50
C VAL A 87 -17.54 -5.35 -7.98
N GLU A 88 -18.28 -6.00 -8.88
CA GLU A 88 -19.32 -6.93 -8.45
C GLU A 88 -18.70 -8.16 -7.74
N GLY A 89 -19.26 -8.52 -6.58
CA GLY A 89 -18.78 -9.64 -5.77
C GLY A 89 -17.40 -9.42 -5.15
N LYS A 90 -16.91 -8.17 -5.07
CA LYS A 90 -15.65 -7.85 -4.40
C LYS A 90 -15.88 -7.50 -2.94
N ASP A 91 -15.14 -8.17 -2.07
CA ASP A 91 -15.24 -7.96 -0.61
C ASP A 91 -14.52 -6.68 -0.20
N VAL A 92 -13.38 -6.40 -0.83
CA VAL A 92 -12.53 -5.25 -0.56
C VAL A 92 -12.21 -4.51 -1.86
N VAL A 93 -12.32 -3.20 -1.83
CA VAL A 93 -11.93 -2.34 -2.95
C VAL A 93 -10.90 -1.34 -2.46
N VAL A 94 -9.74 -1.31 -3.12
CA VAL A 94 -8.61 -0.43 -2.81
C VAL A 94 -8.48 0.59 -3.92
N TYR A 95 -8.31 1.86 -3.58
CA TYR A 95 -8.15 2.91 -4.58
C TYR A 95 -6.98 3.85 -4.27
N SER A 96 -6.36 4.38 -5.32
CA SER A 96 -5.26 5.35 -5.21
C SER A 96 -5.80 6.77 -5.00
N ASP A 97 -4.93 7.67 -4.54
CA ASP A 97 -5.26 9.09 -4.36
C ASP A 97 -5.57 9.84 -5.66
N ALA A 98 -5.31 9.23 -6.83
CA ALA A 98 -5.66 9.76 -8.14
C ALA A 98 -7.14 9.53 -8.53
N ILE A 99 -7.81 8.59 -7.85
CA ILE A 99 -9.21 8.23 -8.14
C ILE A 99 -10.13 9.27 -7.50
N LYS A 100 -11.00 9.84 -8.32
CA LYS A 100 -11.99 10.82 -7.89
C LYS A 100 -13.24 10.14 -7.34
N GLU A 101 -14.02 10.87 -6.55
CA GLU A 101 -15.27 10.37 -5.94
C GLU A 101 -16.33 9.97 -6.97
N GLU A 102 -16.28 10.55 -8.18
CA GLU A 102 -17.19 10.25 -9.28
C GLU A 102 -16.92 8.92 -9.98
N ASN A 103 -15.78 8.26 -9.69
CA ASN A 103 -15.39 7.00 -10.31
C ASN A 103 -16.51 5.94 -10.17
N PRO A 104 -16.92 5.28 -11.27
CA PRO A 104 -18.03 4.33 -11.28
C PRO A 104 -17.78 3.10 -10.39
N GLU A 105 -16.57 2.61 -10.36
CA GLU A 105 -16.19 1.47 -9.50
C GLU A 105 -16.24 1.85 -8.03
N LEU A 106 -15.74 3.05 -7.67
CA LEU A 106 -15.76 3.52 -6.29
C LEU A 106 -17.19 3.70 -5.78
N LYS A 107 -18.08 4.31 -6.60
CA LYS A 107 -19.50 4.44 -6.28
C LYS A 107 -20.18 3.09 -6.08
N ARG A 108 -19.99 2.18 -7.03
CA ARG A 108 -20.56 0.84 -6.97
C ARG A 108 -20.05 0.04 -5.78
N ALA A 109 -18.78 0.13 -5.44
CA ALA A 109 -18.21 -0.51 -4.26
C ALA A 109 -18.89 -0.04 -2.95
N VAL A 110 -19.21 1.24 -2.84
CA VAL A 110 -19.94 1.80 -1.70
C VAL A 110 -21.40 1.29 -1.68
N GLU A 111 -22.07 1.25 -2.82
CA GLU A 111 -23.45 0.70 -2.95
C GLU A 111 -23.49 -0.78 -2.57
N ASN A 112 -22.54 -1.57 -3.03
CA ASN A 112 -22.39 -3.00 -2.72
C ASN A 112 -21.99 -3.26 -1.27
N LYS A 113 -21.66 -2.19 -0.50
CA LYS A 113 -21.15 -2.28 0.89
C LYS A 113 -19.83 -3.04 0.97
N SER A 114 -19.05 -3.06 -0.10
CA SER A 114 -17.67 -3.55 -0.07
C SER A 114 -16.83 -2.73 0.92
N TYR A 115 -15.79 -3.35 1.47
CA TYR A 115 -14.87 -2.63 2.34
C TYR A 115 -13.92 -1.77 1.51
N VAL A 116 -14.13 -0.45 1.52
CA VAL A 116 -13.38 0.50 0.68
C VAL A 116 -12.21 1.09 1.45
N LEU A 117 -11.00 0.98 0.90
CA LEU A 117 -9.75 1.43 1.49
C LEU A 117 -8.97 2.34 0.54
N LYS A 118 -8.35 3.37 1.09
CA LYS A 118 -7.26 4.06 0.41
C LYS A 118 -5.99 3.19 0.38
N ARG A 119 -5.17 3.36 -0.65
CA ARG A 119 -3.85 2.70 -0.76
C ARG A 119 -3.03 2.82 0.54
N ALA A 120 -2.96 4.02 1.13
CA ALA A 120 -2.19 4.25 2.36
C ALA A 120 -2.76 3.49 3.57
N GLU A 121 -4.08 3.32 3.66
CA GLU A 121 -4.72 2.53 4.71
C GLU A 121 -4.39 1.04 4.54
N LEU A 122 -4.41 0.53 3.31
CA LEU A 122 -3.99 -0.85 3.04
C LEU A 122 -2.51 -1.07 3.38
N LEU A 123 -1.62 -0.14 2.98
CA LEU A 123 -0.20 -0.21 3.30
C LEU A 123 0.02 -0.29 4.82
N LYS A 124 -0.68 0.53 5.60
CA LYS A 124 -0.66 0.47 7.06
C LYS A 124 -1.05 -0.92 7.57
N ILE A 125 -2.20 -1.41 7.14
CA ILE A 125 -2.74 -2.72 7.55
C ILE A 125 -1.76 -3.86 7.22
N VAL A 126 -1.16 -3.84 6.02
CA VAL A 126 -0.15 -4.81 5.61
C VAL A 126 1.08 -4.70 6.51
N SER A 127 1.60 -3.51 6.74
CA SER A 127 2.81 -3.30 7.53
C SER A 127 2.67 -3.78 8.99
N GLU A 128 1.48 -3.70 9.57
CA GLU A 128 1.19 -4.16 10.93
C GLU A 128 1.32 -5.68 11.13
N LYS A 129 1.49 -6.46 10.04
CA LYS A 129 1.74 -7.90 10.10
C LYS A 129 3.19 -8.28 10.38
N PHE A 130 4.06 -7.32 10.31
CA PHE A 130 5.49 -7.54 10.43
C PHE A 130 5.99 -7.10 11.81
N SER A 131 6.95 -7.87 12.33
CA SER A 131 7.51 -7.60 13.66
C SER A 131 8.34 -6.32 13.69
N LYS A 132 8.90 -5.94 12.55
CA LYS A 132 9.73 -4.75 12.38
C LYS A 132 9.41 -4.05 11.05
N LYS A 133 9.30 -2.73 11.11
CA LYS A 133 8.98 -1.88 9.97
C LYS A 133 10.09 -0.89 9.72
N ILE A 134 10.60 -0.85 8.50
CA ILE A 134 11.62 0.08 8.04
C ILE A 134 10.99 1.00 7.03
N GLY A 135 10.90 2.29 7.33
CA GLY A 135 10.34 3.28 6.43
C GLY A 135 11.41 4.20 5.88
N VAL A 136 11.53 4.25 4.56
CA VAL A 136 12.47 5.14 3.84
C VAL A 136 11.69 6.34 3.35
N CYS A 137 12.00 7.53 3.89
CA CYS A 137 11.38 8.80 3.51
C CYS A 137 12.41 9.80 2.99
N GLY A 138 11.91 10.86 2.35
CA GLY A 138 12.72 11.92 1.75
C GLY A 138 12.19 12.29 0.37
N CYS A 139 12.56 13.45 -0.15
CA CYS A 139 12.12 13.89 -1.47
C CYS A 139 12.73 13.03 -2.57
N HIS A 140 14.02 12.69 -2.45
CA HIS A 140 14.78 11.95 -3.44
C HIS A 140 15.50 10.74 -2.86
N GLY A 141 15.79 9.74 -3.71
CA GLY A 141 16.60 8.57 -3.33
C GLY A 141 15.85 7.46 -2.60
N LYS A 142 14.55 7.58 -2.34
CA LYS A 142 13.74 6.55 -1.65
C LYS A 142 13.86 5.18 -2.32
N THR A 143 13.55 5.09 -3.60
CA THR A 143 13.55 3.83 -4.36
C THR A 143 14.93 3.17 -4.39
N PRO A 144 16.03 3.85 -4.76
CA PRO A 144 17.37 3.24 -4.70
C PRO A 144 17.73 2.68 -3.32
N VAL A 145 17.45 3.44 -2.25
CA VAL A 145 17.77 3.00 -0.89
C VAL A 145 16.88 1.82 -0.47
N THR A 146 15.62 1.81 -0.83
CA THR A 146 14.72 0.67 -0.56
C THR A 146 15.16 -0.58 -1.30
N CYS A 147 15.58 -0.46 -2.58
CA CYS A 147 16.19 -1.57 -3.32
C CYS A 147 17.47 -2.08 -2.65
N MET A 148 18.40 -1.18 -2.30
CA MET A 148 19.64 -1.57 -1.60
C MET A 148 19.35 -2.30 -0.29
N LEU A 149 18.40 -1.84 0.50
CA LEU A 149 17.98 -2.54 1.73
C LEU A 149 17.43 -3.92 1.42
N ALA A 150 16.58 -4.07 0.40
CA ALA A 150 16.06 -5.38 0.00
C ALA A 150 17.19 -6.36 -0.38
N HIS A 151 18.18 -5.91 -1.15
CA HIS A 151 19.35 -6.73 -1.51
C HIS A 151 20.19 -7.09 -0.29
N VAL A 152 20.49 -6.14 0.61
CA VAL A 152 21.25 -6.38 1.83
C VAL A 152 20.54 -7.39 2.74
N PHE A 153 19.23 -7.29 2.89
CA PHE A 153 18.45 -8.21 3.71
C PHE A 153 18.37 -9.61 3.10
N ASP A 154 18.33 -9.71 1.76
CA ASP A 154 18.36 -11.01 1.07
C ASP A 154 19.73 -11.69 1.23
N GLU A 155 20.83 -10.98 1.02
CA GLU A 155 22.19 -11.49 1.22
C GLU A 155 22.44 -11.90 2.68
N ALA A 156 21.83 -11.20 3.63
CA ALA A 156 21.87 -11.54 5.05
C ALA A 156 20.93 -12.71 5.43
N ASN A 157 20.20 -13.29 4.47
CA ASN A 157 19.19 -14.34 4.68
C ASN A 157 18.10 -13.93 5.70
N GLU A 158 17.78 -12.64 5.78
CA GLU A 158 16.71 -12.15 6.64
C GLU A 158 15.34 -12.37 5.97
N ARG A 159 14.32 -12.62 6.81
CA ARG A 159 12.94 -12.79 6.34
C ARG A 159 12.26 -11.42 6.22
N PHE A 160 12.11 -10.91 5.01
CA PHE A 160 11.56 -9.60 4.76
C PHE A 160 10.52 -9.58 3.64
N THR A 161 9.75 -8.50 3.60
CA THR A 161 8.94 -8.08 2.46
C THR A 161 9.29 -6.62 2.16
N ALA A 162 9.54 -6.30 0.90
CA ALA A 162 9.82 -4.93 0.47
C ALA A 162 8.74 -4.43 -0.49
N HIS A 163 8.17 -3.27 -0.16
CA HIS A 163 7.29 -2.48 -1.00
C HIS A 163 8.12 -1.36 -1.64
N ILE A 164 8.41 -1.50 -2.92
CA ILE A 164 9.35 -0.66 -3.67
C ILE A 164 8.55 0.29 -4.56
N GLY A 165 8.87 1.58 -4.53
CA GLY A 165 8.20 2.64 -5.32
C GLY A 165 8.72 2.78 -6.75
N GLY A 166 9.46 1.80 -7.24
CA GLY A 166 9.97 1.67 -8.59
C GLY A 166 10.12 0.20 -8.96
N PHE A 167 10.96 -0.11 -9.93
CA PHE A 167 11.21 -1.50 -10.35
C PHE A 167 12.68 -1.86 -10.16
N ASP A 168 12.93 -2.81 -9.28
CA ASP A 168 14.22 -3.47 -9.11
C ASP A 168 14.37 -4.61 -10.11
N LEU A 169 15.59 -4.85 -10.61
CA LEU A 169 15.83 -5.90 -11.62
C LEU A 169 15.57 -7.32 -11.10
N LYS A 170 15.78 -7.56 -9.80
CA LYS A 170 15.60 -8.88 -9.17
C LYS A 170 14.18 -9.06 -8.60
N TYR A 171 13.61 -8.01 -8.02
CA TYR A 171 12.38 -8.11 -7.24
C TYR A 171 11.17 -7.44 -7.88
N GLY A 172 11.35 -6.73 -9.01
CA GLY A 172 10.30 -5.86 -9.50
C GLY A 172 9.99 -4.76 -8.48
N ASN A 173 8.72 -4.55 -8.18
CA ASN A 173 8.32 -3.57 -7.17
C ASN A 173 7.84 -4.20 -5.84
N CYS A 174 7.94 -5.53 -5.70
CA CYS A 174 7.54 -6.24 -4.49
C CYS A 174 8.43 -7.47 -4.26
N ALA A 175 9.24 -7.46 -3.20
CA ALA A 175 9.94 -8.65 -2.75
C ALA A 175 9.21 -9.30 -1.59
N VAL A 176 8.90 -10.60 -1.66
CA VAL A 176 8.25 -11.35 -0.56
C VAL A 176 9.14 -12.52 -0.17
N LYS A 177 9.99 -12.31 0.84
CA LYS A 177 10.97 -13.28 1.38
C LYS A 177 10.64 -13.65 2.84
N GLY A 178 9.51 -13.22 3.36
CA GLY A 178 9.04 -13.56 4.70
C GLY A 178 8.47 -12.37 5.47
N ALA A 179 8.09 -12.61 6.72
CA ALA A 179 7.24 -11.70 7.48
C ALA A 179 7.91 -11.15 8.77
N LYS A 180 9.23 -11.07 8.84
CA LYS A 180 9.91 -10.47 9.99
C LYS A 180 10.05 -8.95 9.82
N TYR A 181 10.54 -8.52 8.65
CA TYR A 181 10.75 -7.11 8.33
C TYR A 181 9.83 -6.67 7.20
N PHE A 182 9.27 -5.47 7.31
CA PHE A 182 8.60 -4.78 6.22
C PHE A 182 9.40 -3.55 5.87
N ILE A 183 9.91 -3.49 4.64
CA ILE A 183 10.69 -2.37 4.12
C ILE A 183 9.80 -1.62 3.14
N SER A 184 9.60 -0.32 3.34
CA SER A 184 8.71 0.46 2.47
C SER A 184 9.22 1.87 2.26
N GLU A 185 9.05 2.35 1.04
CA GLU A 185 9.08 3.78 0.80
C GLU A 185 7.85 4.42 1.44
N VAL A 186 8.07 5.54 2.10
CA VAL A 186 7.01 6.34 2.73
C VAL A 186 7.07 7.74 2.15
N CYS A 187 6.07 8.05 1.31
CA CYS A 187 6.00 9.33 0.63
C CYS A 187 5.32 10.38 1.52
N GLU A 188 5.82 11.61 1.46
CA GLU A 188 5.25 12.79 2.11
C GLU A 188 3.95 13.27 1.45
N TYR A 189 3.73 12.96 0.17
CA TYR A 189 2.58 13.39 -0.60
C TYR A 189 1.26 13.11 0.11
N LYS A 190 0.36 14.08 0.17
CA LYS A 190 -0.93 14.00 0.89
C LYS A 190 -0.80 13.50 2.33
N LYS A 191 0.32 13.81 3.00
CA LYS A 191 0.60 13.43 4.39
C LYS A 191 0.60 11.92 4.64
N ASN A 192 0.98 11.12 3.63
CA ASN A 192 1.03 9.66 3.75
C ASN A 192 2.01 9.16 4.82
N LEU A 193 3.00 9.98 5.24
CA LEU A 193 3.85 9.73 6.41
C LEU A 193 3.03 9.42 7.68
N ASN A 194 1.80 9.94 7.79
CA ASN A 194 0.95 9.72 8.96
C ASN A 194 0.30 8.32 8.99
N PHE A 195 0.35 7.59 7.89
CA PHE A 195 -0.24 6.25 7.79
C PHE A 195 0.77 5.11 8.00
N PHE A 196 2.07 5.43 8.15
CA PHE A 196 3.09 4.41 8.33
C PHE A 196 3.87 4.65 9.63
N ASP A 197 3.75 3.71 10.55
CA ASP A 197 4.47 3.74 11.82
C ASP A 197 5.71 2.86 11.72
N ALA A 198 6.88 3.47 11.49
CA ALA A 198 8.15 2.76 11.35
C ALA A 198 8.76 2.44 12.72
N ASP A 199 9.38 1.26 12.87
CA ASP A 199 10.32 1.00 13.97
C ASP A 199 11.67 1.67 13.66
N TYR A 200 12.09 1.63 12.39
CA TYR A 200 13.30 2.30 11.90
C TYR A 200 12.91 3.24 10.75
N ALA A 201 13.10 4.52 10.95
CA ALA A 201 12.85 5.55 9.94
C ALA A 201 14.17 6.01 9.34
N VAL A 202 14.33 5.92 8.02
CA VAL A 202 15.47 6.44 7.27
C VAL A 202 15.02 7.67 6.52
N CYS A 203 15.51 8.85 6.92
CA CYS A 203 15.24 10.12 6.26
C CYS A 203 16.44 10.54 5.42
N LEU A 204 16.30 10.53 4.12
CA LEU A 204 17.40 10.80 3.19
C LEU A 204 17.62 12.30 3.00
N ASN A 205 16.55 13.05 2.92
CA ASN A 205 16.51 14.50 2.73
C ASN A 205 15.09 15.00 3.01
N ALA A 206 14.96 16.30 3.26
CA ALA A 206 13.68 16.94 3.52
C ALA A 206 13.64 18.31 2.80
N GLU A 207 13.62 18.27 1.50
CA GLU A 207 13.48 19.46 0.66
C GLU A 207 12.01 19.85 0.51
N ALA A 208 11.77 21.07 -0.01
CA ALA A 208 10.42 21.59 -0.20
C ALA A 208 9.83 21.06 -1.51
N ASP A 209 9.45 19.79 -1.54
CA ASP A 209 8.72 19.16 -2.65
C ASP A 209 7.23 18.98 -2.26
N HIS A 210 6.35 18.84 -3.27
CA HIS A 210 4.91 18.63 -3.06
C HIS A 210 4.20 19.71 -2.21
N LEU A 211 4.60 20.98 -2.34
CA LEU A 211 4.01 22.10 -1.59
C LEU A 211 2.51 22.31 -1.90
N ASP A 212 1.99 21.73 -2.97
CA ASP A 212 0.56 21.69 -3.29
C ASP A 212 -0.29 20.96 -2.24
N CYS A 213 0.34 20.10 -1.43
CA CYS A 213 -0.32 19.32 -0.38
C CYS A 213 -0.11 19.85 1.04
N TYR A 214 0.71 20.89 1.18
CA TYR A 214 1.07 21.51 2.46
C TYR A 214 0.81 23.00 2.42
N LYS A 215 0.37 23.56 3.53
CA LYS A 215 0.15 25.01 3.67
C LYS A 215 1.42 25.80 3.43
N ASP A 216 2.53 25.32 3.97
CA ASP A 216 3.85 25.94 3.91
C ASP A 216 4.96 24.91 4.19
N ARG A 217 6.22 25.39 4.11
CA ARG A 217 7.40 24.56 4.40
C ARG A 217 7.48 24.08 5.83
N ASP A 218 6.93 24.82 6.77
CA ASP A 218 7.00 24.47 8.19
C ASP A 218 6.02 23.34 8.53
N GLU A 219 4.86 23.29 7.88
CA GLU A 219 3.96 22.15 7.97
C GLU A 219 4.59 20.87 7.40
N LEU A 220 5.30 20.96 6.27
CA LEU A 220 6.05 19.82 5.70
C LEU A 220 7.12 19.33 6.67
N LYS A 221 7.96 20.23 7.22
CA LYS A 221 8.99 19.91 8.22
C LYS A 221 8.39 19.27 9.46
N THR A 222 7.29 19.82 9.96
CA THR A 222 6.57 19.27 11.12
C THR A 222 6.08 17.85 10.83
N THR A 223 5.58 17.59 9.62
CA THR A 223 5.12 16.24 9.21
C THR A 223 6.27 15.25 9.21
N TYR A 224 7.46 15.60 8.67
CA TYR A 224 8.66 14.77 8.77
C TYR A 224 9.10 14.56 10.21
N PHE A 225 9.18 15.63 10.99
CA PHE A 225 9.58 15.56 12.38
C PHE A 225 8.67 14.64 13.21
N ASP A 226 7.36 14.78 13.06
CA ASP A 226 6.38 13.96 13.75
C ASP A 226 6.48 12.48 13.34
N TYR A 227 6.75 12.21 12.05
CA TYR A 227 7.01 10.85 11.58
C TYR A 227 8.26 10.26 12.22
N LEU A 228 9.38 10.97 12.18
CA LEU A 228 10.66 10.52 12.72
C LEU A 228 10.61 10.33 14.24
N LYS A 229 9.90 11.20 14.95
CA LYS A 229 9.71 11.13 16.40
C LYS A 229 8.91 9.90 16.85
N ARG A 230 8.03 9.38 16.03
CA ARG A 230 7.28 8.15 16.32
C ARG A 230 8.11 6.88 16.16
N ALA A 231 9.19 6.92 15.39
CA ALA A 231 10.05 5.77 15.19
C ALA A 231 10.86 5.40 16.43
N PHE A 232 11.10 4.12 16.66
CA PHE A 232 12.01 3.66 17.71
C PHE A 232 13.44 4.19 17.48
N LYS A 233 13.87 4.21 16.20
CA LYS A 233 15.16 4.77 15.78
C LYS A 233 15.02 5.50 14.46
N ALA A 234 15.49 6.74 14.42
CA ALA A 234 15.62 7.52 13.20
C ALA A 234 17.07 7.58 12.74
N ILE A 235 17.28 7.42 11.44
CA ILE A 235 18.56 7.61 10.75
C ILE A 235 18.33 8.79 9.80
N ILE A 236 19.09 9.86 9.99
CA ILE A 236 18.92 11.12 9.26
C ILE A 236 20.24 11.45 8.59
N ASN A 237 20.17 11.74 7.28
CA ASN A 237 21.30 12.23 6.50
C ASN A 237 21.40 13.75 6.59
#